data_33129e8a0c19848825986dc1a43217f5
#
_entry.id   33129e8a0c19848825986dc1a43217f5
#
_cell.length_a   1.000
_cell.length_b   1.000
_cell.length_c   1.000
_cell.angle_alpha   90.00
_cell.angle_beta   90.00
_cell.angle_gamma   90.00
#
_symmetry.space_group_name_H-M   'P 1'
#
loop_
_entity.id
_entity.type
_entity.pdbx_description
1 polymer ?
#
loop_
_entity_poly.entity_id
_entity_poly.type
_entity_poly.pdbx_seq_one_letter_code
_entity_poly.pdbx_strand_id
1 'polypeptide(L)'
;MTSEQRYRLRRRVPLLTYLEQQGWKPTAYSERDEVCGLCPLHHDSRPSFYVNRRKDVFYCHGCGQGGDVIRLVELMHGLDFRAALASIGGQEEAGGKRLWSEACDFYRHQLRYNLDAQGYLRSRGIEDQETVERMRIGYAPGGCLRAYLEDLGYSRAAMVSSGLIDAQGRDRLWRAIAFPIAETASLYGRHTDPAAGRHCFLARPKGGLYGWDRARGCQTVIVVEGLFDLASLWQAGFTNAVALLGSHFNERQQAQLCDGQERRVYLCLDADENGSGSRAARLCVSRLGQAGLRLLPVRLPRGYDPNRFFAEGGSVAQFSGYLEEAGR
;
A
#
# COMPACT_ATOMS: atom_id res chain seq x y z
N MET A 1 9.94 13.69 20.79
CA MET A 1 10.37 12.42 20.19
C MET A 1 11.19 11.65 21.19
N THR A 2 10.83 10.39 21.44
CA THR A 2 11.50 9.53 22.43
C THR A 2 12.85 9.01 21.90
N SER A 3 13.73 8.57 22.80
CA SER A 3 15.01 7.91 22.43
C SER A 3 14.78 6.71 21.51
N GLU A 4 13.67 6.01 21.71
CA GLU A 4 13.20 4.86 20.89
C GLU A 4 12.88 5.28 19.45
N GLN A 5 12.23 6.41 19.24
CA GLN A 5 11.91 6.91 17.89
C GLN A 5 13.17 7.34 17.14
N ARG A 6 14.17 7.95 17.84
CA ARG A 6 15.49 8.25 17.28
C ARG A 6 16.25 6.98 16.87
N TYR A 7 16.21 5.97 17.74
CA TYR A 7 16.86 4.68 17.48
C TYR A 7 16.26 3.96 16.27
N ARG A 8 14.93 3.96 16.13
CA ARG A 8 14.24 3.36 14.99
C ARG A 8 14.56 4.06 13.67
N LEU A 9 14.64 5.40 13.68
CA LEU A 9 14.95 6.17 12.47
C LEU A 9 16.39 5.93 11.99
N ARG A 10 17.36 5.90 12.89
CA ARG A 10 18.75 5.57 12.58
C ARG A 10 18.90 4.21 11.88
N ARG A 11 18.13 3.21 12.31
CA ARG A 11 18.16 1.86 11.69
C ARG A 11 17.46 1.79 10.34
N ARG A 12 16.58 2.75 10.03
CA ARG A 12 15.82 2.78 8.78
C ARG A 12 16.57 3.41 7.62
N VAL A 13 17.36 4.43 7.88
CA VAL A 13 18.17 5.11 6.86
C VAL A 13 19.65 5.04 7.30
N PRO A 14 20.37 3.96 6.91
CA PRO A 14 21.79 3.85 7.20
C PRO A 14 22.57 5.03 6.61
N LEU A 15 23.51 5.55 7.39
CA LEU A 15 24.32 6.72 7.04
C LEU A 15 25.02 6.56 5.68
N LEU A 16 25.59 5.38 5.42
CA LEU A 16 26.26 5.11 4.15
C LEU A 16 25.29 5.14 2.97
N THR A 17 24.11 4.55 3.12
CA THR A 17 23.07 4.58 2.10
C THR A 17 22.62 6.01 1.79
N TYR A 18 22.46 6.85 2.82
CA TYR A 18 22.15 8.27 2.63
C TYR A 18 23.25 8.98 1.82
N LEU A 19 24.52 8.79 2.21
CA LEU A 19 25.67 9.39 1.53
C LEU A 19 25.76 8.97 0.06
N GLU A 20 25.56 7.70 -0.26
CA GLU A 20 25.55 7.17 -1.62
C GLU A 20 24.42 7.80 -2.46
N GLN A 21 23.24 7.98 -1.89
CA GLN A 21 22.13 8.70 -2.53
C GLN A 21 22.45 10.17 -2.82
N GLN A 22 23.29 10.81 -2.01
CA GLN A 22 23.81 12.17 -2.24
C GLN A 22 25.01 12.19 -3.23
N GLY A 23 25.35 11.04 -3.83
CA GLY A 23 26.46 10.94 -4.78
C GLY A 23 27.85 10.79 -4.15
N TRP A 24 27.94 10.65 -2.82
CA TRP A 24 29.20 10.42 -2.14
C TRP A 24 29.74 9.02 -2.45
N LYS A 25 31.04 8.94 -2.74
CA LYS A 25 31.72 7.66 -3.03
C LYS A 25 32.90 7.47 -2.11
N PRO A 26 33.03 6.29 -1.46
CA PRO A 26 34.22 5.97 -0.70
C PRO A 26 35.43 5.82 -1.61
N THR A 27 36.59 6.25 -1.13
CA THR A 27 37.88 6.09 -1.82
C THR A 27 38.68 4.90 -1.29
N ALA A 28 38.37 4.44 -0.07
CA ALA A 28 38.99 3.28 0.55
C ALA A 28 38.04 2.56 1.49
N TYR A 29 38.26 1.26 1.63
CA TYR A 29 37.54 0.36 2.56
C TYR A 29 38.58 -0.21 3.56
N SER A 30 38.25 -0.11 4.86
CA SER A 30 39.04 -0.73 5.92
C SER A 30 38.45 -2.09 6.33
N GLU A 31 39.28 -3.01 6.76
CA GLU A 31 38.89 -4.30 7.33
C GLU A 31 38.09 -4.18 8.63
N ARG A 32 38.05 -3.02 9.27
CA ARG A 32 37.35 -2.73 10.55
C ARG A 32 35.96 -2.12 10.38
N ASP A 33 35.21 -2.49 9.37
CA ASP A 33 33.85 -1.95 9.08
C ASP A 33 33.82 -0.44 8.83
N GLU A 34 34.95 0.17 8.44
CA GLU A 34 35.02 1.58 8.12
C GLU A 34 35.25 1.82 6.64
N VAL A 35 34.61 2.83 6.11
CA VAL A 35 34.87 3.37 4.77
C VAL A 35 35.32 4.80 4.90
N CYS A 36 36.25 5.20 4.02
CA CYS A 36 36.89 6.54 4.04
C CYS A 36 36.68 7.21 2.68
N GLY A 37 36.48 8.53 2.68
CA GLY A 37 36.34 9.32 1.47
C GLY A 37 36.58 10.82 1.72
N LEU A 38 36.36 11.64 0.68
CA LEU A 38 36.38 13.08 0.79
C LEU A 38 35.20 13.57 1.63
N CYS A 39 35.40 14.58 2.44
CA CYS A 39 34.37 15.10 3.31
C CYS A 39 33.30 15.87 2.53
N PRO A 40 32.00 15.57 2.74
CA PRO A 40 30.93 16.35 2.10
C PRO A 40 30.63 17.68 2.80
N LEU A 41 31.27 17.94 3.97
CA LEU A 41 30.97 19.09 4.81
C LEU A 41 31.95 20.26 4.64
N HIS A 42 33.14 20.02 4.04
CA HIS A 42 34.13 21.05 3.75
C HIS A 42 34.92 20.69 2.51
N HIS A 43 35.63 21.65 1.95
CA HIS A 43 36.52 21.39 0.81
C HIS A 43 37.70 20.51 1.26
N ASP A 44 37.72 19.28 0.79
CA ASP A 44 38.66 18.24 1.19
C ASP A 44 39.50 17.78 -0.02
N SER A 45 40.82 17.83 0.09
CA SER A 45 41.73 17.37 -0.96
C SER A 45 42.34 15.99 -0.68
N ARG A 46 42.16 15.49 0.54
CA ARG A 46 42.63 14.16 0.97
C ARG A 46 41.51 13.48 1.78
N PRO A 47 41.27 12.18 1.57
CA PRO A 47 40.22 11.47 2.32
C PRO A 47 40.42 11.62 3.84
N SER A 48 39.49 12.34 4.47
CA SER A 48 39.51 12.59 5.92
C SER A 48 38.18 12.24 6.61
N PHE A 49 37.19 11.85 5.84
CA PHE A 49 35.84 11.52 6.31
C PHE A 49 35.66 10.01 6.42
N TYR A 50 35.40 9.54 7.63
CA TYR A 50 35.26 8.12 7.97
C TYR A 50 33.82 7.79 8.35
N VAL A 51 33.29 6.71 7.85
CA VAL A 51 31.96 6.15 8.18
C VAL A 51 32.16 4.76 8.77
N ASN A 52 31.73 4.58 10.01
CA ASN A 52 31.70 3.27 10.65
C ASN A 52 30.34 2.59 10.37
N ARG A 53 30.35 1.57 9.53
CA ARG A 53 29.13 0.85 9.06
C ARG A 53 28.41 0.11 10.19
N ARG A 54 29.13 -0.37 11.19
CA ARG A 54 28.56 -1.12 12.31
C ARG A 54 27.87 -0.21 13.33
N LYS A 55 28.51 0.94 13.63
CA LYS A 55 27.99 1.93 14.58
C LYS A 55 27.03 2.92 13.94
N ASP A 56 27.03 2.99 12.61
CA ASP A 56 26.23 3.91 11.78
C ASP A 56 26.49 5.38 12.14
N VAL A 57 27.77 5.74 12.24
CA VAL A 57 28.25 7.09 12.58
C VAL A 57 29.40 7.49 11.65
N PHE A 58 29.58 8.79 11.49
CA PHE A 58 30.76 9.37 10.81
C PHE A 58 31.61 10.17 11.74
N TYR A 59 32.87 10.37 11.32
CA TYR A 59 33.79 11.34 11.88
C TYR A 59 34.73 11.85 10.79
N CYS A 60 34.92 13.17 10.73
CA CYS A 60 35.87 13.82 9.82
C CYS A 60 37.05 14.33 10.58
N HIS A 61 38.25 13.84 10.28
CA HIS A 61 39.52 14.32 10.89
C HIS A 61 39.94 15.69 10.34
N GLY A 62 39.39 16.13 9.18
CA GLY A 62 39.70 17.45 8.61
C GLY A 62 38.94 18.59 9.30
N CYS A 63 37.63 18.47 9.45
CA CYS A 63 36.80 19.53 10.05
C CYS A 63 36.33 19.23 11.48
N GLY A 64 36.68 18.07 12.05
CA GLY A 64 36.30 17.70 13.42
C GLY A 64 34.84 17.38 13.64
N GLN A 65 34.00 17.36 12.58
CA GLN A 65 32.59 17.05 12.69
C GLN A 65 32.35 15.55 12.76
N GLY A 66 31.38 15.14 13.58
CA GLY A 66 30.98 13.74 13.71
C GLY A 66 29.55 13.60 14.21
N GLY A 67 28.99 12.42 13.99
CA GLY A 67 27.62 12.14 14.41
C GLY A 67 26.96 11.00 13.63
N ASP A 68 25.64 10.97 13.66
CA ASP A 68 24.79 10.05 12.91
C ASP A 68 24.24 10.70 11.63
N VAL A 69 23.39 9.99 10.90
CA VAL A 69 22.77 10.49 9.66
C VAL A 69 21.99 11.80 9.88
N ILE A 70 21.33 11.97 11.03
CA ILE A 70 20.59 13.20 11.33
C ILE A 70 21.55 14.37 11.45
N ARG A 71 22.65 14.20 12.21
CA ARG A 71 23.68 15.22 12.36
C ARG A 71 24.35 15.56 11.03
N LEU A 72 24.57 14.56 10.20
CA LEU A 72 25.12 14.78 8.85
C LEU A 72 24.19 15.69 8.03
N VAL A 73 22.89 15.40 8.01
CA VAL A 73 21.89 16.18 7.24
C VAL A 73 21.78 17.61 7.78
N GLU A 74 21.82 17.81 9.11
CA GLU A 74 21.88 19.14 9.70
C GLU A 74 23.05 19.94 9.13
N LEU A 75 24.24 19.33 9.12
CA LEU A 75 25.47 19.97 8.69
C LEU A 75 25.53 20.21 7.17
N MET A 76 25.10 19.25 6.37
CA MET A 76 25.13 19.36 4.90
C MET A 76 24.17 20.42 4.36
N HIS A 77 23.00 20.57 5.01
CA HIS A 77 21.93 21.42 4.49
C HIS A 77 21.64 22.64 5.37
N GLY A 78 22.39 22.85 6.46
CA GLY A 78 22.16 23.97 7.38
C GLY A 78 20.80 23.90 8.09
N LEU A 79 20.28 22.71 8.32
CA LEU A 79 18.96 22.49 8.89
C LEU A 79 19.03 22.33 10.41
N ASP A 80 17.96 22.71 11.11
CA ASP A 80 17.78 22.32 12.50
C ASP A 80 17.38 20.82 12.59
N PHE A 81 17.43 20.28 13.83
CA PHE A 81 17.13 18.86 14.08
C PHE A 81 15.75 18.42 13.54
N ARG A 82 14.71 19.28 13.66
CA ARG A 82 13.35 18.93 13.20
C ARG A 82 13.27 18.90 11.68
N ALA A 83 13.87 19.88 11.02
CA ALA A 83 13.91 19.97 9.57
C ALA A 83 14.76 18.85 8.96
N ALA A 84 15.92 18.52 9.55
CA ALA A 84 16.75 17.39 9.14
C ALA A 84 15.99 16.05 9.25
N LEU A 85 15.27 15.86 10.35
CA LEU A 85 14.45 14.69 10.58
C LEU A 85 13.33 14.55 9.55
N ALA A 86 12.62 15.64 9.24
CA ALA A 86 11.58 15.69 8.23
C ALA A 86 12.12 15.41 6.82
N SER A 87 13.32 15.93 6.50
CA SER A 87 13.99 15.70 5.22
C SER A 87 14.35 14.23 5.02
N ILE A 88 14.92 13.58 6.04
CA ILE A 88 15.25 12.15 6.00
C ILE A 88 13.98 11.31 5.87
N GLY A 89 12.94 11.60 6.65
CA GLY A 89 11.65 10.91 6.59
C GLY A 89 10.94 11.08 5.24
N GLY A 90 11.01 12.28 4.66
CA GLY A 90 10.43 12.58 3.34
C GLY A 90 11.13 11.85 2.19
N GLN A 91 12.45 11.68 2.26
CA GLN A 91 13.21 10.91 1.27
C GLN A 91 12.90 9.40 1.35
N GLU A 92 12.73 8.88 2.57
CA GLU A 92 12.33 7.48 2.78
C GLU A 92 10.92 7.21 2.23
N GLU A 93 9.96 8.12 2.48
CA GLU A 93 8.61 8.01 1.92
C GLU A 93 8.61 8.08 0.40
N ALA A 94 9.37 8.97 -0.20
CA ALA A 94 9.51 9.08 -1.66
C ALA A 94 10.15 7.82 -2.25
N GLY A 95 11.23 7.32 -1.63
CA GLY A 95 11.89 6.06 -2.03
C GLY A 95 10.98 4.85 -1.87
N GLY A 96 10.26 4.78 -0.77
CA GLY A 96 9.29 3.69 -0.51
C GLY A 96 8.11 3.69 -1.48
N LYS A 97 7.59 4.86 -1.83
CA LYS A 97 6.53 5.00 -2.85
C LYS A 97 7.01 4.60 -4.25
N ARG A 98 8.24 4.98 -4.61
CA ARG A 98 8.84 4.59 -5.88
C ARG A 98 9.03 3.08 -5.96
N LEU A 99 9.64 2.46 -4.94
CA LEU A 99 9.83 1.02 -4.85
C LEU A 99 8.49 0.26 -4.96
N TRP A 100 7.46 0.73 -4.25
CA TRP A 100 6.12 0.18 -4.32
C TRP A 100 5.52 0.32 -5.74
N SER A 101 5.71 1.47 -6.39
CA SER A 101 5.22 1.69 -7.76
C SER A 101 5.87 0.73 -8.75
N GLU A 102 7.20 0.53 -8.65
CA GLU A 102 7.94 -0.42 -9.49
C GLU A 102 7.41 -1.86 -9.30
N ALA A 103 7.15 -2.26 -8.05
CA ALA A 103 6.55 -3.58 -7.78
C ALA A 103 5.15 -3.73 -8.39
N CYS A 104 4.33 -2.67 -8.34
CA CYS A 104 3.02 -2.67 -8.97
C CYS A 104 3.11 -2.80 -10.50
N ASP A 105 4.02 -2.06 -11.13
CA ASP A 105 4.22 -2.12 -12.58
C ASP A 105 4.79 -3.48 -13.01
N PHE A 106 5.70 -4.05 -12.22
CA PHE A 106 6.16 -5.42 -12.41
C PHE A 106 4.99 -6.42 -12.38
N TYR A 107 4.11 -6.37 -11.38
CA TYR A 107 2.97 -7.28 -11.30
C TYR A 107 1.96 -7.08 -12.42
N ARG A 108 1.73 -5.84 -12.88
CA ARG A 108 0.90 -5.57 -14.06
C ARG A 108 1.49 -6.20 -15.31
N HIS A 109 2.80 -6.09 -15.49
CA HIS A 109 3.49 -6.75 -16.59
C HIS A 109 3.35 -8.27 -16.52
N GLN A 110 3.52 -8.87 -15.33
CA GLN A 110 3.35 -10.32 -15.14
C GLN A 110 1.94 -10.80 -15.51
N LEU A 111 0.90 -10.03 -15.17
CA LEU A 111 -0.49 -10.37 -15.51
C LEU A 111 -0.69 -10.47 -17.03
N ARG A 112 -0.07 -9.59 -17.81
CA ARG A 112 -0.21 -9.55 -19.29
C ARG A 112 0.28 -10.84 -19.96
N TYR A 113 1.24 -11.53 -19.36
CA TYR A 113 1.86 -12.71 -19.95
C TYR A 113 1.51 -14.01 -19.21
N ASN A 114 0.65 -13.96 -18.20
CA ASN A 114 0.25 -15.14 -17.45
C ASN A 114 -1.19 -15.53 -17.75
N LEU A 115 -1.37 -16.56 -18.60
CA LEU A 115 -2.70 -17.01 -19.04
C LEU A 115 -3.54 -17.59 -17.91
N ASP A 116 -2.93 -18.26 -16.92
CA ASP A 116 -3.63 -18.82 -15.78
C ASP A 116 -4.21 -17.72 -14.89
N ALA A 117 -3.42 -16.66 -14.63
CA ALA A 117 -3.88 -15.50 -13.88
C ALA A 117 -5.01 -14.75 -14.59
N GLN A 118 -4.92 -14.59 -15.92
CA GLN A 118 -5.99 -14.03 -16.74
C GLN A 118 -7.23 -14.95 -16.72
N GLY A 119 -7.03 -16.27 -16.80
CA GLY A 119 -8.08 -17.27 -16.68
C GLY A 119 -8.79 -17.17 -15.33
N TYR A 120 -8.03 -16.97 -14.25
CA TYR A 120 -8.62 -16.75 -12.92
C TYR A 120 -9.46 -15.47 -12.86
N LEU A 121 -9.01 -14.35 -13.43
CA LEU A 121 -9.82 -13.12 -13.48
C LEU A 121 -11.11 -13.35 -14.27
N ARG A 122 -11.04 -14.02 -15.44
CA ARG A 122 -12.25 -14.39 -16.22
C ARG A 122 -13.20 -15.29 -15.43
N SER A 123 -12.68 -16.29 -14.70
CA SER A 123 -13.52 -17.15 -13.86
C SER A 123 -14.21 -16.39 -12.71
N ARG A 124 -13.70 -15.20 -12.38
CA ARG A 124 -14.29 -14.26 -11.43
C ARG A 124 -15.16 -13.20 -12.12
N GLY A 125 -15.43 -13.35 -13.42
CA GLY A 125 -16.22 -12.41 -14.21
C GLY A 125 -15.54 -11.04 -14.43
N ILE A 126 -14.21 -10.93 -14.23
CA ILE A 126 -13.47 -9.69 -14.47
C ILE A 126 -12.79 -9.79 -15.84
N GLU A 127 -13.40 -9.19 -16.85
CA GLU A 127 -12.98 -9.27 -18.25
C GLU A 127 -12.70 -7.89 -18.86
N ASP A 128 -13.29 -6.83 -18.28
CA ASP A 128 -13.14 -5.46 -18.78
C ASP A 128 -11.72 -4.94 -18.55
N GLN A 129 -11.00 -4.74 -19.66
CA GLN A 129 -9.62 -4.27 -19.65
C GLN A 129 -9.50 -2.89 -19.01
N GLU A 130 -10.50 -2.01 -19.18
CA GLU A 130 -10.47 -0.68 -18.58
C GLU A 130 -10.52 -0.76 -17.05
N THR A 131 -11.33 -1.65 -16.50
CA THR A 131 -11.39 -1.90 -15.05
C THR A 131 -10.09 -2.49 -14.52
N VAL A 132 -9.49 -3.45 -15.22
CA VAL A 132 -8.19 -4.04 -14.87
C VAL A 132 -7.09 -2.98 -14.84
N GLU A 133 -7.02 -2.13 -15.86
CA GLU A 133 -6.03 -1.04 -15.94
C GLU A 133 -6.29 0.04 -14.86
N ARG A 134 -7.53 0.42 -14.67
CA ARG A 134 -7.96 1.43 -13.69
C ARG A 134 -7.62 1.03 -12.26
N MET A 135 -7.86 -0.23 -11.91
CA MET A 135 -7.50 -0.78 -10.60
C MET A 135 -6.03 -1.17 -10.52
N ARG A 136 -5.28 -1.05 -11.62
CA ARG A 136 -3.88 -1.47 -11.73
C ARG A 136 -3.68 -2.92 -11.28
N ILE A 137 -4.63 -3.80 -11.60
CA ILE A 137 -4.57 -5.20 -11.21
C ILE A 137 -3.34 -5.85 -11.83
N GLY A 138 -2.62 -6.63 -11.02
CA GLY A 138 -1.42 -7.35 -11.44
C GLY A 138 -1.46 -8.81 -11.00
N TYR A 139 -0.42 -9.53 -11.34
CA TYR A 139 -0.20 -10.90 -10.88
C TYR A 139 1.18 -11.04 -10.25
N ALA A 140 1.22 -11.58 -9.05
CA ALA A 140 2.44 -11.90 -8.33
C ALA A 140 2.76 -13.40 -8.52
N PRO A 141 3.69 -13.77 -9.41
CA PRO A 141 4.06 -15.18 -9.60
C PRO A 141 4.81 -15.76 -8.41
N GLY A 142 5.56 -14.92 -7.69
CA GLY A 142 6.45 -15.26 -6.58
C GLY A 142 7.85 -15.69 -7.05
N GLY A 143 8.84 -15.43 -6.19
CA GLY A 143 10.22 -15.81 -6.38
C GLY A 143 11.04 -14.97 -7.36
N CYS A 144 10.48 -13.94 -7.96
CA CYS A 144 11.16 -13.13 -8.99
C CYS A 144 11.13 -11.62 -8.75
N LEU A 145 10.25 -11.10 -7.89
CA LEU A 145 10.18 -9.67 -7.60
C LEU A 145 11.49 -9.16 -7.00
N ARG A 146 12.05 -9.90 -6.05
CA ARG A 146 13.31 -9.50 -5.40
C ARG A 146 14.42 -9.29 -6.43
N ALA A 147 14.68 -10.25 -7.31
CA ALA A 147 15.72 -10.14 -8.33
C ALA A 147 15.48 -8.93 -9.24
N TYR A 148 14.25 -8.74 -9.70
CA TYR A 148 13.88 -7.59 -10.52
C TYR A 148 14.18 -6.25 -9.84
N LEU A 149 13.85 -6.10 -8.55
CA LEU A 149 14.09 -4.87 -7.80
C LEU A 149 15.58 -4.68 -7.46
N GLU A 150 16.33 -5.76 -7.23
CA GLU A 150 17.80 -5.72 -7.08
C GLU A 150 18.48 -5.22 -8.36
N ASP A 151 18.03 -5.66 -9.53
CA ASP A 151 18.52 -5.20 -10.85
C ASP A 151 18.24 -3.70 -11.08
N LEU A 152 17.16 -3.17 -10.51
CA LEU A 152 16.85 -1.73 -10.49
C LEU A 152 17.64 -0.95 -9.44
N GLY A 153 18.51 -1.60 -8.67
CA GLY A 153 19.36 -0.97 -7.66
C GLY A 153 18.72 -0.78 -6.28
N TYR A 154 17.56 -1.39 -6.02
CA TYR A 154 16.96 -1.33 -4.68
C TYR A 154 17.66 -2.28 -3.71
N SER A 155 17.95 -1.79 -2.50
CA SER A 155 18.56 -2.63 -1.47
C SER A 155 17.55 -3.62 -0.87
N ARG A 156 18.06 -4.78 -0.43
CA ARG A 156 17.25 -5.77 0.30
C ARG A 156 16.60 -5.16 1.56
N ALA A 157 17.29 -4.27 2.26
CA ALA A 157 16.77 -3.59 3.44
C ALA A 157 15.53 -2.75 3.10
N ALA A 158 15.55 -1.99 2.00
CA ALA A 158 14.41 -1.22 1.52
C ALA A 158 13.22 -2.11 1.15
N MET A 159 13.47 -3.24 0.48
CA MET A 159 12.43 -4.20 0.12
C MET A 159 11.79 -4.88 1.34
N VAL A 160 12.58 -5.22 2.37
CA VAL A 160 12.06 -5.76 3.64
C VAL A 160 11.26 -4.69 4.40
N SER A 161 11.78 -3.46 4.48
CA SER A 161 11.09 -2.33 5.14
C SER A 161 9.77 -1.99 4.46
N SER A 162 9.70 -2.08 3.13
CA SER A 162 8.45 -1.89 2.37
C SER A 162 7.43 -3.01 2.58
N GLY A 163 7.85 -4.17 3.07
CA GLY A 163 7.03 -5.36 3.23
C GLY A 163 6.82 -6.16 1.94
N LEU A 164 7.52 -5.83 0.85
CA LEU A 164 7.42 -6.58 -0.42
C LEU A 164 8.07 -7.95 -0.34
N ILE A 165 9.13 -8.06 0.45
CA ILE A 165 9.78 -9.33 0.78
C ILE A 165 9.84 -9.55 2.29
N ASP A 166 10.00 -10.80 2.72
CA ASP A 166 10.21 -11.12 4.14
C ASP A 166 11.72 -11.01 4.53
N ALA A 167 12.02 -11.21 5.82
CA ALA A 167 13.39 -11.15 6.33
C ALA A 167 14.31 -12.21 5.70
N GLN A 168 13.75 -13.30 5.18
CA GLN A 168 14.46 -14.35 4.47
C GLN A 168 14.71 -14.01 2.99
N GLY A 169 14.11 -12.92 2.50
CA GLY A 169 14.21 -12.44 1.11
C GLY A 169 13.23 -13.12 0.16
N ARG A 170 12.15 -13.72 0.67
CA ARG A 170 11.08 -14.32 -0.14
C ARG A 170 10.01 -13.28 -0.44
N ASP A 171 9.47 -13.31 -1.64
CA ASP A 171 8.35 -12.45 -2.04
C ASP A 171 7.14 -12.69 -1.12
N ARG A 172 6.54 -11.61 -0.62
CA ARG A 172 5.37 -11.69 0.26
C ARG A 172 4.11 -12.09 -0.48
N LEU A 173 3.98 -11.70 -1.73
CA LEU A 173 2.91 -12.12 -2.62
C LEU A 173 3.45 -13.17 -3.59
N TRP A 174 2.74 -14.27 -3.73
CA TRP A 174 3.06 -15.35 -4.65
C TRP A 174 1.77 -16.04 -5.12
N ARG A 175 1.73 -16.44 -6.40
CA ARG A 175 0.55 -17.02 -7.06
C ARG A 175 -0.74 -16.27 -6.70
N ALA A 176 -0.69 -14.94 -6.81
CA ALA A 176 -1.79 -14.09 -6.35
C ALA A 176 -2.12 -12.98 -7.34
N ILE A 177 -3.40 -12.73 -7.54
CA ILE A 177 -3.86 -11.49 -8.14
C ILE A 177 -3.57 -10.36 -7.15
N ALA A 178 -2.85 -9.35 -7.58
CA ALA A 178 -2.39 -8.24 -6.76
C ALA A 178 -3.17 -6.96 -7.07
N PHE A 179 -3.69 -6.33 -6.02
CA PHE A 179 -4.37 -5.02 -6.10
C PHE A 179 -3.57 -3.99 -5.33
N PRO A 180 -3.10 -2.92 -5.98
CA PRO A 180 -2.42 -1.83 -5.32
C PRO A 180 -3.34 -1.01 -4.43
N ILE A 181 -2.88 -0.69 -3.22
CA ILE A 181 -3.55 0.23 -2.28
C ILE A 181 -2.68 1.49 -2.21
N ALA A 182 -2.93 2.44 -3.13
CA ALA A 182 -2.05 3.58 -3.37
C ALA A 182 -1.89 4.49 -2.14
N GLU A 183 -2.96 4.70 -1.37
CA GLU A 183 -2.98 5.57 -0.21
C GLU A 183 -1.94 5.19 0.84
N THR A 184 -1.73 3.91 1.07
CA THR A 184 -0.81 3.39 2.10
C THR A 184 0.43 2.75 1.50
N ALA A 185 0.63 2.84 0.18
CA ALA A 185 1.65 2.11 -0.56
C ALA A 185 1.67 0.62 -0.15
N SER A 186 0.50 0.01 -0.08
CA SER A 186 0.29 -1.39 0.28
C SER A 186 -0.20 -2.21 -0.93
N LEU A 187 -0.29 -3.51 -0.75
CA LEU A 187 -0.83 -4.45 -1.73
C LEU A 187 -1.77 -5.42 -1.02
N TYR A 188 -2.89 -5.69 -1.66
CA TYR A 188 -3.72 -6.85 -1.36
C TYR A 188 -3.46 -7.92 -2.41
N GLY A 189 -3.30 -9.18 -1.98
CA GLY A 189 -3.17 -10.36 -2.82
C GLY A 189 -4.31 -11.34 -2.61
N ARG A 190 -4.88 -11.81 -3.70
CA ARG A 190 -5.80 -12.96 -3.71
C ARG A 190 -5.10 -14.14 -4.35
N HIS A 191 -4.79 -15.18 -3.57
CA HIS A 191 -4.20 -16.40 -4.12
C HIS A 191 -5.11 -17.05 -5.16
N THR A 192 -4.51 -17.45 -6.27
CA THR A 192 -5.21 -18.18 -7.34
C THR A 192 -5.33 -19.66 -7.03
N ASP A 193 -4.50 -20.16 -6.10
CA ASP A 193 -4.53 -21.52 -5.59
C ASP A 193 -5.30 -21.56 -4.25
N PRO A 194 -6.44 -22.27 -4.17
CA PRO A 194 -7.21 -22.38 -2.94
C PRO A 194 -6.43 -22.96 -1.75
N ALA A 195 -5.44 -23.82 -2.00
CA ALA A 195 -4.61 -24.45 -0.97
C ALA A 195 -3.65 -23.45 -0.29
N ALA A 196 -3.36 -22.32 -0.93
CA ALA A 196 -2.45 -21.30 -0.42
C ALA A 196 -3.10 -20.31 0.58
N GLY A 197 -4.36 -20.53 0.94
CA GLY A 197 -5.17 -19.54 1.67
C GLY A 197 -5.86 -18.56 0.71
N ARG A 198 -6.73 -17.71 1.26
CA ARG A 198 -7.55 -16.83 0.39
C ARG A 198 -6.92 -15.45 0.16
N HIS A 199 -6.32 -14.87 1.19
CA HIS A 199 -5.92 -13.47 1.20
C HIS A 199 -4.51 -13.26 1.76
N CYS A 200 -3.79 -12.31 1.20
CA CYS A 200 -2.55 -11.80 1.74
C CYS A 200 -2.56 -10.26 1.67
N PHE A 201 -2.16 -9.60 2.76
CA PHE A 201 -1.91 -8.17 2.78
C PHE A 201 -0.45 -7.92 3.13
N LEU A 202 0.14 -6.87 2.58
CA LEU A 202 1.39 -6.37 3.15
C LEU A 202 1.11 -5.85 4.58
N ALA A 203 2.14 -5.93 5.45
CA ALA A 203 2.05 -5.48 6.85
C ALA A 203 1.99 -3.94 6.94
N ARG A 204 0.94 -3.35 6.38
CA ARG A 204 0.67 -1.91 6.35
C ARG A 204 -0.80 -1.65 6.64
N PRO A 205 -1.17 -0.44 7.11
CA PRO A 205 -2.58 -0.08 7.29
C PRO A 205 -3.36 -0.23 5.98
N LYS A 206 -4.62 -0.63 6.08
CA LYS A 206 -5.50 -0.78 4.91
C LYS A 206 -5.88 0.58 4.26
N GLY A 207 -5.75 1.67 5.02
CA GLY A 207 -6.11 3.01 4.55
C GLY A 207 -7.61 3.30 4.63
N GLY A 208 -8.07 4.24 3.81
CA GLY A 208 -9.46 4.61 3.66
C GLY A 208 -10.25 3.64 2.77
N LEU A 209 -11.39 4.09 2.28
CA LEU A 209 -12.21 3.38 1.30
C LEU A 209 -11.47 3.31 -0.03
N TYR A 210 -11.28 2.12 -0.57
CA TYR A 210 -10.69 1.96 -1.89
C TYR A 210 -11.66 2.51 -2.96
N GLY A 211 -11.15 3.40 -3.83
CA GLY A 211 -11.96 4.08 -4.84
C GLY A 211 -12.67 5.35 -4.35
N TRP A 212 -12.36 5.83 -3.14
CA TRP A 212 -12.99 7.01 -2.55
C TRP A 212 -12.84 8.29 -3.37
N ASP A 213 -11.70 8.50 -3.99
CA ASP A 213 -11.42 9.64 -4.87
C ASP A 213 -12.44 9.81 -5.99
N ARG A 214 -13.08 8.74 -6.44
CA ARG A 214 -14.14 8.72 -7.45
C ARG A 214 -15.53 8.96 -6.84
N ALA A 215 -15.76 8.40 -5.66
CA ALA A 215 -17.07 8.42 -5.01
C ALA A 215 -17.30 9.66 -4.13
N ARG A 216 -16.24 10.36 -3.69
CA ARG A 216 -16.32 11.48 -2.75
C ARG A 216 -17.26 12.62 -3.15
N GLY A 217 -17.43 12.85 -4.46
CA GLY A 217 -18.34 13.87 -5.01
C GLY A 217 -19.75 13.38 -5.31
N CYS A 218 -20.03 12.08 -5.06
CA CYS A 218 -21.32 11.47 -5.41
C CYS A 218 -22.31 11.59 -4.25
N GLN A 219 -23.56 11.93 -4.57
CA GLN A 219 -24.67 11.91 -3.59
C GLN A 219 -25.09 10.48 -3.19
N THR A 220 -24.66 9.49 -3.95
CA THR A 220 -24.93 8.09 -3.71
C THR A 220 -23.63 7.32 -3.76
N VAL A 221 -23.35 6.51 -2.74
CA VAL A 221 -22.17 5.67 -2.64
C VAL A 221 -22.58 4.22 -2.37
N ILE A 222 -21.98 3.28 -3.08
CA ILE A 222 -22.20 1.84 -2.86
C ILE A 222 -20.95 1.30 -2.16
N VAL A 223 -21.10 0.75 -0.97
CA VAL A 223 -20.02 0.19 -0.17
C VAL A 223 -20.05 -1.33 -0.24
N VAL A 224 -18.94 -1.93 -0.64
CA VAL A 224 -18.75 -3.39 -0.68
C VAL A 224 -17.59 -3.83 0.20
N GLU A 225 -17.46 -5.14 0.46
CA GLU A 225 -16.37 -5.64 1.32
C GLU A 225 -15.06 -5.81 0.56
N GLY A 226 -15.11 -6.41 -0.61
CA GLY A 226 -13.96 -6.89 -1.35
C GLY A 226 -13.63 -6.13 -2.63
N LEU A 227 -12.39 -6.34 -3.12
CA LEU A 227 -11.93 -5.70 -4.36
C LEU A 227 -12.48 -6.39 -5.62
N PHE A 228 -12.86 -7.66 -5.54
CA PHE A 228 -13.54 -8.34 -6.66
C PHE A 228 -14.98 -7.84 -6.81
N ASP A 229 -15.68 -7.58 -5.70
CA ASP A 229 -17.00 -6.96 -5.72
C ASP A 229 -16.95 -5.59 -6.35
N LEU A 230 -15.97 -4.79 -5.92
CA LEU A 230 -15.73 -3.46 -6.48
C LEU A 230 -15.42 -3.51 -7.98
N ALA A 231 -14.54 -4.43 -8.39
CA ALA A 231 -14.20 -4.60 -9.81
C ALA A 231 -15.43 -4.94 -10.66
N SER A 232 -16.29 -5.87 -10.18
CA SER A 232 -17.54 -6.22 -10.86
C SER A 232 -18.49 -5.04 -10.97
N LEU A 233 -18.64 -4.24 -9.90
CA LEU A 233 -19.48 -3.05 -9.92
C LEU A 233 -18.95 -1.98 -10.87
N TRP A 234 -17.64 -1.74 -10.87
CA TRP A 234 -17.04 -0.76 -11.78
C TRP A 234 -17.17 -1.19 -13.23
N GLN A 235 -16.95 -2.48 -13.53
CA GLN A 235 -17.17 -3.06 -14.86
C GLN A 235 -18.65 -2.96 -15.29
N ALA A 236 -19.58 -3.10 -14.35
CA ALA A 236 -21.02 -2.93 -14.58
C ALA A 236 -21.46 -1.46 -14.66
N GLY A 237 -20.55 -0.48 -14.53
CA GLY A 237 -20.85 0.95 -14.64
C GLY A 237 -21.14 1.66 -13.31
N PHE A 238 -21.16 0.98 -12.17
CA PHE A 238 -21.36 1.59 -10.84
C PHE A 238 -20.05 2.22 -10.30
N THR A 239 -19.61 3.30 -10.95
CA THR A 239 -18.30 3.94 -10.65
C THR A 239 -18.26 4.67 -9.31
N ASN A 240 -19.42 4.86 -8.66
CA ASN A 240 -19.57 5.39 -7.31
C ASN A 240 -19.46 4.31 -6.21
N ALA A 241 -19.05 3.09 -6.58
CA ALA A 241 -18.79 2.02 -5.63
C ALA A 241 -17.39 2.16 -4.99
N VAL A 242 -17.26 1.74 -3.73
CA VAL A 242 -16.03 1.74 -2.92
C VAL A 242 -15.91 0.46 -2.11
N ALA A 243 -14.68 0.04 -1.76
CA ALA A 243 -14.47 -1.17 -0.97
C ALA A 243 -13.83 -0.89 0.40
N LEU A 244 -14.26 -1.66 1.42
CA LEU A 244 -13.75 -1.64 2.80
C LEU A 244 -12.40 -2.33 2.95
N LEU A 245 -12.06 -3.27 2.08
CA LEU A 245 -10.94 -4.21 2.26
C LEU A 245 -11.09 -5.09 3.52
N GLY A 246 -12.31 -5.49 3.82
CA GLY A 246 -12.69 -6.32 4.97
C GLY A 246 -14.13 -6.06 5.38
N SER A 247 -14.57 -6.68 6.49
CA SER A 247 -15.97 -6.67 6.95
C SER A 247 -16.34 -5.49 7.88
N HIS A 248 -15.36 -4.63 8.23
CA HIS A 248 -15.57 -3.56 9.23
C HIS A 248 -15.00 -2.24 8.75
N PHE A 249 -15.73 -1.15 9.04
CA PHE A 249 -15.23 0.20 8.85
C PHE A 249 -14.15 0.54 9.88
N ASN A 250 -13.02 1.08 9.43
CA ASN A 250 -12.08 1.75 10.31
C ASN A 250 -12.46 3.25 10.49
N GLU A 251 -11.81 3.94 11.43
CA GLU A 251 -12.10 5.35 11.73
C GLU A 251 -11.92 6.26 10.52
N ARG A 252 -10.92 6.00 9.68
CA ARG A 252 -10.66 6.78 8.47
C ARG A 252 -11.75 6.62 7.42
N GLN A 253 -12.24 5.41 7.22
CA GLN A 253 -13.34 5.12 6.30
C GLN A 253 -14.65 5.75 6.78
N GLN A 254 -14.89 5.73 8.10
CA GLN A 254 -16.03 6.44 8.70
C GLN A 254 -15.93 7.96 8.46
N ALA A 255 -14.75 8.54 8.73
CA ALA A 255 -14.52 9.97 8.50
C ALA A 255 -14.68 10.38 7.03
N GLN A 256 -14.33 9.51 6.09
CA GLN A 256 -14.54 9.76 4.66
C GLN A 256 -16.03 9.84 4.29
N LEU A 257 -16.86 8.96 4.84
CA LEU A 257 -18.31 9.00 4.62
C LEU A 257 -18.97 10.19 5.34
N CYS A 258 -18.44 10.58 6.51
CA CYS A 258 -18.95 11.67 7.36
C CYS A 258 -18.26 13.01 7.06
N ASP A 259 -17.94 13.33 5.81
CA ASP A 259 -17.22 14.53 5.40
C ASP A 259 -18.12 15.81 5.34
N GLY A 260 -19.31 15.76 5.90
CA GLY A 260 -20.29 16.87 5.92
C GLY A 260 -21.20 16.94 4.69
N GLN A 261 -21.06 16.02 3.73
CA GLN A 261 -21.97 15.95 2.59
C GLN A 261 -23.14 15.00 2.88
N GLU A 262 -24.35 15.41 2.56
CA GLU A 262 -25.51 14.52 2.61
C GLU A 262 -25.41 13.46 1.52
N ARG A 263 -25.42 12.17 1.96
CA ARG A 263 -25.30 11.04 1.05
C ARG A 263 -26.25 9.93 1.40
N ARG A 264 -26.66 9.21 0.36
CA ARG A 264 -27.25 7.87 0.49
C ARG A 264 -26.12 6.84 0.35
N VAL A 265 -25.95 5.99 1.37
CA VAL A 265 -24.90 4.99 1.40
C VAL A 265 -25.54 3.61 1.33
N TYR A 266 -25.44 2.96 0.18
CA TYR A 266 -25.88 1.59 -0.01
C TYR A 266 -24.81 0.64 0.53
N LEU A 267 -25.19 -0.20 1.49
CA LEU A 267 -24.30 -1.19 2.09
C LEU A 267 -24.57 -2.56 1.46
N CYS A 268 -23.72 -2.98 0.54
CA CYS A 268 -23.78 -4.30 -0.09
C CYS A 268 -22.67 -5.18 0.52
N LEU A 269 -22.88 -5.60 1.76
CA LEU A 269 -21.93 -6.40 2.54
C LEU A 269 -22.36 -7.87 2.50
N ASP A 270 -21.39 -8.79 2.62
CA ASP A 270 -21.62 -10.22 2.58
C ASP A 270 -22.59 -10.66 3.68
N ALA A 271 -23.56 -11.43 3.30
CA ALA A 271 -24.49 -12.05 4.24
C ALA A 271 -23.85 -13.31 4.86
N ASP A 272 -23.09 -13.14 5.94
CA ASP A 272 -22.51 -14.26 6.67
C ASP A 272 -23.59 -15.23 7.15
N GLU A 273 -23.44 -16.52 6.86
CA GLU A 273 -24.34 -17.59 7.31
C GLU A 273 -24.47 -17.62 8.85
N ASN A 274 -23.48 -17.12 9.58
CA ASN A 274 -23.40 -17.13 11.05
C ASN A 274 -23.87 -15.84 11.73
N GLY A 275 -24.35 -14.83 11.00
CA GLY A 275 -24.87 -13.59 11.57
C GLY A 275 -23.84 -12.69 12.26
N SER A 276 -22.54 -13.01 12.22
CA SER A 276 -21.47 -12.19 12.81
C SER A 276 -21.24 -10.89 12.02
N GLY A 277 -21.26 -10.97 10.70
CA GLY A 277 -21.22 -9.80 9.81
C GLY A 277 -22.41 -8.88 10.04
N SER A 278 -23.61 -9.43 10.31
CA SER A 278 -24.81 -8.63 10.59
C SER A 278 -24.71 -7.83 11.89
N ARG A 279 -24.00 -8.29 12.92
CA ARG A 279 -23.83 -7.55 14.20
C ARG A 279 -22.82 -6.40 14.04
N ALA A 280 -21.70 -6.63 13.36
CA ALA A 280 -20.71 -5.59 13.07
C ALA A 280 -21.28 -4.55 12.11
N ALA A 281 -21.99 -4.97 11.06
CA ALA A 281 -22.72 -4.07 10.17
C ALA A 281 -23.77 -3.22 10.94
N ARG A 282 -24.53 -3.80 11.87
CA ARG A 282 -25.49 -3.04 12.70
C ARG A 282 -24.82 -2.03 13.61
N LEU A 283 -23.65 -2.34 14.21
CA LEU A 283 -22.89 -1.40 15.02
C LEU A 283 -22.34 -0.25 14.18
N CYS A 284 -21.85 -0.54 12.98
CA CYS A 284 -21.41 0.47 12.03
C CYS A 284 -22.59 1.33 11.52
N VAL A 285 -23.72 0.70 11.19
CA VAL A 285 -24.97 1.40 10.81
C VAL A 285 -25.42 2.32 11.94
N SER A 286 -25.39 1.89 13.18
CA SER A 286 -25.75 2.73 14.34
C SER A 286 -24.84 3.95 14.48
N ARG A 287 -23.53 3.77 14.38
CA ARG A 287 -22.54 4.87 14.51
C ARG A 287 -22.61 5.86 13.35
N LEU A 288 -22.71 5.37 12.12
CA LEU A 288 -22.78 6.21 10.91
C LEU A 288 -24.16 6.91 10.82
N GLY A 289 -25.23 6.26 11.26
CA GLY A 289 -26.56 6.86 11.37
C GLY A 289 -26.62 8.01 12.37
N GLN A 290 -25.90 7.89 13.51
CA GLN A 290 -25.73 9.02 14.45
C GLN A 290 -24.97 10.20 13.86
N ALA A 291 -24.14 9.97 12.84
CA ALA A 291 -23.44 11.01 12.08
C ALA A 291 -24.29 11.64 10.94
N GLY A 292 -25.59 11.30 10.86
CA GLY A 292 -26.51 11.89 9.87
C GLY A 292 -26.52 11.23 8.49
N LEU A 293 -25.84 10.06 8.33
CA LEU A 293 -25.85 9.36 7.04
C LEU A 293 -27.09 8.47 6.89
N ARG A 294 -27.73 8.52 5.73
CA ARG A 294 -28.78 7.57 5.36
C ARG A 294 -28.18 6.28 4.82
N LEU A 295 -28.17 5.26 5.66
CA LEU A 295 -27.62 3.95 5.35
C LEU A 295 -28.72 3.01 4.85
N LEU A 296 -28.49 2.38 3.71
CA LEU A 296 -29.45 1.57 2.96
C LEU A 296 -28.86 0.17 2.74
N PRO A 297 -29.18 -0.82 3.60
CA PRO A 297 -28.70 -2.18 3.42
C PRO A 297 -29.26 -2.81 2.14
N VAL A 298 -28.37 -3.23 1.23
CA VAL A 298 -28.73 -3.95 0.01
C VAL A 298 -28.76 -5.45 0.28
N ARG A 299 -29.82 -6.11 -0.11
CA ARG A 299 -29.97 -7.56 0.08
C ARG A 299 -29.94 -8.25 -1.27
N LEU A 300 -28.80 -8.85 -1.60
CA LEU A 300 -28.69 -9.77 -2.72
C LEU A 300 -29.30 -11.14 -2.37
N PRO A 301 -29.56 -12.00 -3.35
CA PRO A 301 -29.98 -13.38 -3.10
C PRO A 301 -29.03 -14.09 -2.14
N ARG A 302 -29.57 -15.04 -1.35
CA ARG A 302 -28.77 -15.74 -0.33
C ARG A 302 -27.52 -16.38 -0.94
N GLY A 303 -26.35 -16.11 -0.34
CA GLY A 303 -25.06 -16.64 -0.76
C GLY A 303 -24.40 -15.90 -1.93
N TYR A 304 -24.97 -14.77 -2.34
CA TYR A 304 -24.35 -13.90 -3.35
C TYR A 304 -23.69 -12.68 -2.72
N ASP A 305 -22.47 -12.42 -3.17
CA ASP A 305 -21.82 -11.13 -3.15
C ASP A 305 -21.94 -10.46 -4.54
N PRO A 306 -21.61 -9.18 -4.71
CA PRO A 306 -21.67 -8.53 -6.02
C PRO A 306 -20.83 -9.21 -7.11
N ASN A 307 -19.64 -9.71 -6.76
CA ASN A 307 -18.79 -10.39 -7.72
C ASN A 307 -19.44 -11.69 -8.23
N ARG A 308 -19.92 -12.52 -7.34
CA ARG A 308 -20.61 -13.77 -7.70
C ARG A 308 -21.88 -13.49 -8.49
N PHE A 309 -22.65 -12.46 -8.09
CA PHE A 309 -23.89 -12.09 -8.79
C PHE A 309 -23.63 -11.79 -10.28
N PHE A 310 -22.65 -10.94 -10.58
CA PHE A 310 -22.34 -10.62 -11.97
C PHE A 310 -21.63 -11.77 -12.71
N ALA A 311 -20.74 -12.50 -12.04
CA ALA A 311 -20.03 -13.65 -12.63
C ALA A 311 -20.99 -14.79 -13.04
N GLU A 312 -22.10 -14.97 -12.33
CA GLU A 312 -23.13 -15.97 -12.65
C GLU A 312 -24.25 -15.42 -13.53
N GLY A 313 -24.07 -14.27 -14.18
CA GLY A 313 -24.97 -13.73 -15.22
C GLY A 313 -26.00 -12.72 -14.72
N GLY A 314 -25.88 -12.22 -13.51
CA GLY A 314 -26.72 -11.13 -13.01
C GLY A 314 -26.57 -9.86 -13.86
N SER A 315 -27.68 -9.18 -14.15
CA SER A 315 -27.69 -7.99 -14.99
C SER A 315 -27.63 -6.69 -14.19
N VAL A 316 -27.17 -5.62 -14.86
CA VAL A 316 -27.17 -4.25 -14.30
C VAL A 316 -28.57 -3.82 -13.86
N ALA A 317 -29.61 -4.15 -14.66
CA ALA A 317 -31.00 -3.82 -14.34
C ALA A 317 -31.47 -4.50 -13.06
N GLN A 318 -31.16 -5.80 -12.88
CA GLN A 318 -31.48 -6.52 -11.65
C GLN A 318 -30.77 -5.94 -10.44
N PHE A 319 -29.46 -5.64 -10.56
CA PHE A 319 -28.70 -5.02 -9.46
C PHE A 319 -29.26 -3.64 -9.09
N SER A 320 -29.62 -2.81 -10.07
CA SER A 320 -30.29 -1.52 -9.85
C SER A 320 -31.63 -1.71 -9.11
N GLY A 321 -32.39 -2.76 -9.42
CA GLY A 321 -33.63 -3.11 -8.68
C GLY A 321 -33.37 -3.34 -7.19
N TYR A 322 -32.30 -4.05 -6.82
CA TYR A 322 -31.95 -4.25 -5.40
C TYR A 322 -31.55 -2.93 -4.70
N LEU A 323 -30.90 -2.01 -5.42
CA LEU A 323 -30.60 -0.68 -4.87
C LEU A 323 -31.90 0.14 -4.66
N GLU A 324 -32.85 0.07 -5.60
CA GLU A 324 -34.14 0.75 -5.48
C GLU A 324 -34.98 0.18 -4.32
N GLU A 325 -35.01 -1.14 -4.16
CA GLU A 325 -35.70 -1.81 -3.04
C GLU A 325 -35.09 -1.36 -1.69
N ALA A 326 -33.77 -1.28 -1.60
CA ALA A 326 -33.10 -0.80 -0.39
C ALA A 326 -33.35 0.69 -0.11
N GLY A 327 -33.70 1.47 -1.15
CA GLY A 327 -33.98 2.92 -1.06
C GLY A 327 -35.39 3.27 -0.59
N ARG A 328 -36.33 2.30 -0.65
CA ARG A 328 -37.74 2.45 -0.22
C ARG A 328 -37.86 2.30 1.30
#